data_aab30e2d7b7e8ce18032ebe7d8093552
#
_entry.id   aab30e2d7b7e8ce18032ebe7d8093552
#
_cell.length_a   1.000
_cell.length_b   1.000
_cell.length_c   1.000
_cell.angle_alpha   90.00
_cell.angle_beta   90.00
_cell.angle_gamma   90.00
#
_symmetry.space_group_name_H-M   'P 1'
#
loop_
_entity.id
_entity.type
_entity.pdbx_description
1 polymer ?
#
loop_
_entity_poly.entity_id
_entity_poly.type
_entity_poly.pdbx_seq_one_letter_code
_entity_poly.pdbx_strand_id
1 'polypeptide(L)' 'MDRVDMAIFIETNIQKYIKDMNKIHDHDTVMKYMDKAAQLSDILKDMGFKHGYRKIDGRVAEVLIDVKENKFYKL' A
#
# COMPACT_ATOMS: atom_id res chain seq x y z
N MET A 1 17.26 -0.91 -6.97
CA MET A 1 16.22 -0.90 -5.93
C MET A 1 15.93 -2.36 -5.58
N ASP A 2 16.04 -2.72 -4.31
CA ASP A 2 15.76 -4.08 -3.91
C ASP A 2 14.25 -4.36 -3.81
N ARG A 3 13.89 -5.60 -3.51
CA ARG A 3 12.49 -6.04 -3.45
C ARG A 3 11.68 -5.25 -2.40
N VAL A 4 12.26 -5.02 -1.23
CA VAL A 4 11.58 -4.31 -0.14
C VAL A 4 11.39 -2.84 -0.49
N ASP A 5 12.41 -2.19 -1.01
CA ASP A 5 12.32 -0.78 -1.42
C ASP A 5 11.28 -0.59 -2.52
N MET A 6 11.23 -1.51 -3.48
CA MET A 6 10.22 -1.47 -4.53
C MET A 6 8.81 -1.63 -3.96
N ALA A 7 8.63 -2.53 -3.00
CA ALA A 7 7.34 -2.74 -2.34
C ALA A 7 6.90 -1.49 -1.57
N ILE A 8 7.81 -0.85 -0.86
CA ILE A 8 7.53 0.39 -0.14
C ILE A 8 7.13 1.50 -1.12
N PHE A 9 7.83 1.60 -2.24
CA PHE A 9 7.50 2.56 -3.29
C PHE A 9 6.08 2.32 -3.84
N ILE A 10 5.73 1.08 -4.13
CA ILE A 10 4.39 0.72 -4.62
C ILE A 10 3.33 1.06 -3.58
N GLU A 11 3.54 0.70 -2.31
CA GLU A 11 2.60 1.00 -1.24
C GLU A 11 2.41 2.50 -1.06
N THR A 12 3.48 3.27 -1.15
CA THR A 12 3.41 4.74 -1.07
C THR A 12 2.52 5.30 -2.19
N ASN A 13 2.63 4.75 -3.39
CA ASN A 13 1.79 5.18 -4.51
C ASN A 13 0.32 4.77 -4.33
N ILE A 14 0.06 3.58 -3.76
CA ILE A 14 -1.31 3.17 -3.43
C ILE A 14 -1.93 4.18 -2.45
N GLN A 15 -1.22 4.53 -1.39
CA GLN A 15 -1.71 5.46 -0.39
C GLN A 15 -1.95 6.85 -0.99
N LYS A 16 -1.10 7.27 -1.91
CA LYS A 16 -1.29 8.54 -2.62
C LYS A 16 -2.58 8.54 -3.44
N TYR A 17 -2.87 7.46 -4.19
CA TYR A 17 -4.12 7.36 -4.94
C TYR A 17 -5.33 7.38 -4.02
N ILE A 18 -5.29 6.66 -2.89
CA ILE A 18 -6.38 6.65 -1.92
C ILE A 18 -6.62 8.05 -1.34
N LYS A 19 -5.55 8.75 -0.98
CA LYS A 19 -5.62 10.10 -0.44
C LYS A 19 -6.21 11.07 -1.47
N ASP A 20 -5.78 10.96 -2.73
CA ASP A 20 -6.26 11.82 -3.80
C ASP A 20 -7.73 11.54 -4.12
N MET A 21 -8.19 10.29 -4.05
CA MET A 21 -9.60 9.94 -4.24
C MET A 21 -10.51 10.67 -3.28
N ASN A 22 -10.07 10.86 -2.05
CA ASN A 22 -10.89 11.53 -1.02
C ASN A 22 -11.13 13.01 -1.33
N LYS A 23 -10.35 13.59 -2.24
CA LYS A 23 -10.45 15.00 -2.65
C LYS A 23 -11.20 15.19 -3.97
N ILE A 24 -11.49 14.11 -4.67
CA ILE A 24 -12.11 14.14 -5.99
C ILE A 24 -13.61 13.88 -5.86
N HIS A 25 -14.41 14.71 -6.54
CA HIS A 25 -15.87 14.56 -6.52
C HIS A 25 -16.42 13.94 -7.80
N ASP A 26 -15.59 13.81 -8.83
CA ASP A 26 -15.99 13.21 -10.09
C ASP A 26 -15.93 11.68 -10.00
N HIS A 27 -17.08 11.03 -10.19
CA HIS A 27 -17.21 9.58 -10.07
C HIS A 27 -16.27 8.82 -11.02
N ASP A 28 -16.19 9.23 -12.27
CA ASP A 28 -15.38 8.53 -13.27
C ASP A 28 -13.90 8.60 -12.93
N THR A 29 -13.44 9.76 -12.44
CA THR A 29 -12.05 9.94 -12.02
C THR A 29 -11.73 9.12 -10.78
N VAL A 30 -12.66 9.06 -9.82
CA VAL A 30 -12.49 8.22 -8.62
C VAL A 30 -12.34 6.75 -9.03
N MET A 31 -13.17 6.27 -9.97
CA MET A 31 -13.10 4.89 -10.43
C MET A 31 -11.77 4.57 -11.10
N LYS A 32 -11.21 5.50 -11.88
CA LYS A 32 -9.89 5.32 -12.49
C LYS A 32 -8.79 5.21 -11.43
N TYR A 33 -8.86 6.01 -10.37
CA TYR A 33 -7.89 5.96 -9.28
C TYR A 33 -8.00 4.65 -8.50
N MET A 34 -9.24 4.19 -8.26
CA MET A 34 -9.48 2.88 -7.62
C MET A 34 -8.86 1.74 -8.43
N ASP A 35 -9.06 1.76 -9.76
CA ASP A 35 -8.50 0.74 -10.63
C ASP A 35 -6.97 0.72 -10.57
N LYS A 36 -6.34 1.89 -10.58
CA LYS A 36 -4.88 1.99 -10.47
C LYS A 36 -4.38 1.48 -9.13
N ALA A 37 -5.05 1.85 -8.04
CA ALA A 37 -4.70 1.38 -6.70
C ALA A 37 -4.85 -0.14 -6.62
N ALA A 38 -5.92 -0.69 -7.19
CA ALA A 38 -6.14 -2.14 -7.21
C ALA A 38 -5.06 -2.89 -7.99
N GLN A 39 -4.66 -2.35 -9.15
CA GLN A 39 -3.58 -2.94 -9.95
C GLN A 39 -2.27 -2.95 -9.19
N LEU A 40 -1.92 -1.86 -8.52
CA LEU A 40 -0.71 -1.78 -7.70
C LEU A 40 -0.78 -2.74 -6.52
N SER A 41 -1.94 -2.88 -5.89
CA SER A 41 -2.15 -3.83 -4.79
C SER A 41 -1.94 -5.28 -5.25
N ASP A 42 -2.38 -5.62 -6.45
CA ASP A 42 -2.18 -6.94 -7.01
C ASP A 42 -0.70 -7.23 -7.25
N ILE A 43 0.04 -6.24 -7.77
CA ILE A 43 1.50 -6.37 -7.97
C ILE A 43 2.18 -6.59 -6.61
N LEU A 44 1.81 -5.81 -5.62
CA LEU A 44 2.36 -5.91 -4.27
C LEU A 44 2.12 -7.30 -3.68
N LYS A 45 0.91 -7.82 -3.84
CA LYS A 45 0.53 -9.16 -3.40
C LYS A 45 1.35 -10.24 -4.11
N ASP A 46 1.54 -10.10 -5.42
CA ASP A 46 2.34 -11.05 -6.21
C ASP A 46 3.79 -11.05 -5.77
N MET A 47 4.30 -9.93 -5.29
CA MET A 47 5.66 -9.82 -4.73
C MET A 47 5.78 -10.46 -3.34
N GLY A 48 4.66 -10.85 -2.73
CA GLY A 48 4.64 -11.47 -1.39
C GLY A 48 4.50 -10.47 -0.25
N PHE A 49 3.91 -9.31 -0.51
CA PHE A 49 3.69 -8.29 0.50
C PHE A 49 2.19 -8.03 0.71
N LYS A 50 1.87 -7.49 1.87
CA LYS A 50 0.52 -6.99 2.14
C LYS A 50 0.58 -5.82 3.10
N HIS A 51 -0.42 -4.95 3.04
CA HIS A 51 -0.62 -3.88 3.99
C HIS A 51 -1.24 -4.44 5.27
N GLY A 52 -0.82 -3.93 6.42
CA GLY A 52 -1.38 -4.37 7.68
C GLY A 52 -1.13 -3.37 8.80
N TYR A 53 -1.39 -3.81 10.01
CA TYR A 53 -1.24 -2.99 11.21
C TYR A 53 -0.48 -3.78 12.25
N ARG A 54 0.37 -3.09 13.01
CA ARG A 54 1.11 -3.68 14.14
C ARG A 54 1.13 -2.68 15.29
N LYS A 55 1.15 -3.22 16.49
CA LYS A 55 1.32 -2.41 17.68
C LYS A 55 2.82 -2.21 17.90
N ILE A 56 3.25 -0.95 17.82
CA ILE A 56 4.65 -0.56 18.00
C ILE A 56 4.68 0.51 19.10
N ASP A 57 5.44 0.25 20.16
CA ASP A 57 5.57 1.16 21.30
C ASP A 57 4.19 1.58 21.87
N GLY A 58 3.27 0.62 21.98
CA GLY A 58 1.95 0.86 22.53
C GLY A 58 0.96 1.52 21.58
N ARG A 59 1.35 1.81 20.34
CA ARG A 59 0.50 2.47 19.35
C ARG A 59 0.32 1.59 18.12
N VAL A 60 -0.86 1.64 17.53
CA VAL A 60 -1.13 0.95 16.26
C VAL A 60 -0.50 1.75 15.12
N ALA A 61 0.33 1.11 14.34
CA ALA A 61 0.98 1.72 13.18
C ALA A 61 0.68 0.92 11.92
N GLU A 62 0.60 1.63 10.80
CA GLU A 62 0.51 1.00 9.48
C GLU A 62 1.87 0.42 9.11
N VAL A 63 1.87 -0.80 8.60
CA VAL A 63 3.09 -1.49 8.21
C VAL A 63 2.90 -2.19 6.87
N LEU A 64 4.01 -2.41 6.19
CA LEU A 64 4.08 -3.29 5.04
C LEU A 64 4.62 -4.63 5.53
N ILE A 65 3.87 -5.70 5.31
CA ILE A 65 4.22 -7.03 5.79
C ILE A 65 4.81 -7.83 4.63
N ASP A 66 6.03 -8.33 4.83
CA ASP A 66 6.67 -9.28 3.93
C ASP A 66 6.27 -10.68 4.37
N VAL A 67 5.31 -11.27 3.66
CA VAL A 67 4.76 -12.57 4.02
C VAL A 67 5.78 -13.69 3.84
N LYS A 68 6.65 -13.57 2.83
CA LYS A 68 7.67 -14.59 2.52
C LYS A 68 8.76 -14.66 3.59
N GLU A 69 9.21 -13.49 4.05
CA GLU A 69 10.29 -13.38 5.04
C GLU A 69 9.79 -13.26 6.47
N ASN A 70 8.48 -13.17 6.65
CA ASN A 70 7.85 -12.99 7.97
C ASN A 70 8.41 -11.77 8.71
N LYS A 71 8.50 -10.65 8.01
CA LYS A 71 8.99 -9.37 8.53
C LYS A 71 7.99 -8.28 8.25
N PHE A 72 8.10 -7.16 8.96
CA PHE A 72 7.28 -5.99 8.65
C PHE A 72 8.14 -4.73 8.66
N TYR A 73 7.66 -3.73 7.92
CA TYR A 73 8.35 -2.45 7.76
C TYR A 73 7.35 -1.34 8.06
N LYS A 74 7.72 -0.42 8.92
CA LYS A 74 6.86 0.70 9.29
C LYS A 74 6.73 1.66 8.09
N LEU A 75 5.52 2.04 7.77
CA LEU A 75 5.22 2.98 6.70
C LEU A 75 5.18 4.43 7.18
#